data_3bfa6f7f89969309e1203a1118fb6939
#
_entry.id   3bfa6f7f89969309e1203a1118fb6939
#
_cell.length_a   1.000
_cell.length_b   1.000
_cell.length_c   1.000
_cell.angle_alpha   90.00
_cell.angle_beta   90.00
_cell.angle_gamma   90.00
#
_symmetry.space_group_name_H-M   'P 1'
#
loop_
_entity.id
_entity.type
_entity.pdbx_description
1 polymer ?
#
loop_
_entity_poly.entity_id
_entity_poly.type
_entity_poly.pdbx_seq_one_letter_code
_entity_poly.pdbx_strand_id
1 'polypeptide(L)' 'MDRFKKVYRQGVLEILEVWVDTETGVNYLFKTNGYAGGLTALLDKDGKPVITYNGKEEL' A
#
# COMPACT_ATOMS: atom_id res chain seq x y z
N MET A 1 11.68 -14.81 -3.96
CA MET A 1 10.56 -13.93 -4.34
C MET A 1 10.23 -12.99 -3.19
N ASP A 2 10.07 -11.73 -3.49
CA ASP A 2 9.77 -10.74 -2.45
C ASP A 2 8.33 -10.87 -1.98
N ARG A 3 8.14 -10.79 -0.68
CA ARG A 3 6.80 -10.83 -0.10
C ARG A 3 6.01 -9.57 -0.36
N PHE A 4 6.67 -8.41 -0.29
CA PHE A 4 6.01 -7.11 -0.47
C PHE A 4 6.30 -6.56 -1.86
N LYS A 5 5.26 -6.11 -2.54
CA LYS A 5 5.37 -5.60 -3.89
C LYS A 5 4.74 -4.21 -3.97
N LYS A 6 5.49 -3.24 -4.51
CA LYS A 6 4.97 -1.89 -4.72
C LYS A 6 4.06 -1.89 -5.93
N VAL A 7 2.81 -1.46 -5.75
CA VAL A 7 1.83 -1.46 -6.82
C VAL A 7 1.40 -0.07 -7.26
N TYR A 8 1.74 0.97 -6.47
CA TYR A 8 1.40 2.34 -6.83
C TYR A 8 2.39 3.30 -6.19
N ARG A 9 2.68 4.40 -6.87
CA ARG A 9 3.55 5.45 -6.35
C ARG A 9 3.16 6.78 -6.97
N GLN A 10 3.13 7.83 -6.16
CA GLN A 10 2.95 9.19 -6.63
C GLN A 10 3.78 10.15 -5.80
N GLY A 11 4.06 11.34 -6.37
CA GLY A 11 4.73 12.41 -5.66
C GLY A 11 6.21 12.51 -6.01
N VAL A 12 6.80 13.64 -5.65
CA VAL A 12 8.21 13.94 -5.87
C VAL A 12 8.91 14.20 -4.55
N LEU A 13 8.49 15.25 -3.81
CA LEU A 13 9.06 15.57 -2.50
C LEU A 13 8.34 14.83 -1.39
N GLU A 14 7.03 14.75 -1.47
CA GLU A 14 6.23 13.92 -0.60
C GLU A 14 5.79 12.72 -1.41
N ILE A 15 6.20 11.54 -1.01
CA ILE A 15 5.98 10.33 -1.77
C ILE A 15 4.93 9.48 -1.07
N LEU A 16 3.94 9.03 -1.85
CA LEU A 16 2.90 8.13 -1.41
C LEU A 16 3.03 6.84 -2.20
N GLU A 17 3.12 5.73 -1.49
CA GLU A 17 3.24 4.41 -2.12
C GLU A 17 2.23 3.45 -1.56
N VAL A 18 1.77 2.54 -2.41
CA VAL A 18 0.93 1.42 -1.98
C VAL A 18 1.71 0.14 -2.22
N TRP A 19 1.80 -0.66 -1.18
CA TRP A 19 2.50 -1.95 -1.20
C TRP A 19 1.54 -3.06 -0.84
N VAL A 20 1.65 -4.19 -1.49
CA VAL A 20 0.83 -5.35 -1.19
C VAL A 20 1.68 -6.44 -0.56
N ASP A 21 1.15 -7.03 0.52
CA ASP A 21 1.71 -8.24 1.11
C ASP A 21 1.18 -9.41 0.29
N THR A 22 2.05 -10.02 -0.50
CA THR A 22 1.62 -11.07 -1.44
C THR A 22 1.17 -12.35 -0.75
N GLU A 23 1.49 -12.51 0.55
CA GLU A 23 1.04 -13.68 1.30
C GLU A 23 -0.37 -13.53 1.82
N THR A 24 -0.76 -12.33 2.22
CA THR A 24 -2.09 -12.09 2.79
C THR A 24 -3.01 -11.33 1.84
N GLY A 25 -2.44 -10.62 0.87
CA GLY A 25 -3.21 -9.76 -0.02
C GLY A 25 -3.52 -8.39 0.58
N VAL A 26 -3.10 -8.12 1.80
CA VAL A 26 -3.36 -6.83 2.44
C VAL A 26 -2.52 -5.75 1.79
N ASN A 27 -3.15 -4.62 1.46
CA ASN A 27 -2.48 -3.45 0.92
C ASN A 27 -2.11 -2.49 2.04
N TYR A 28 -0.95 -1.88 1.92
CA TYR A 28 -0.44 -0.91 2.89
C TYR A 28 -0.15 0.40 2.20
N LEU A 29 -0.42 1.48 2.91
CA LEU A 29 -0.13 2.83 2.45
C LEU A 29 1.12 3.32 3.19
N PHE A 30 2.13 3.75 2.44
CA PHE A 30 3.36 4.29 2.98
C PHE A 30 3.55 5.70 2.46
N LYS A 31 3.72 6.66 3.38
CA LYS A 31 3.92 8.05 3.01
C LYS A 31 5.22 8.55 3.62
N THR A 32 6.02 9.23 2.82
CA THR A 32 7.24 9.88 3.28
C THR A 32 7.17 11.38 3.05
N ASN A 33 7.77 12.14 3.97
CA ASN A 33 7.89 13.58 3.87
C ASN A 33 9.27 13.95 4.42
N GLY A 34 10.23 14.15 3.52
CA GLY A 34 11.61 14.37 3.93
C GLY A 34 12.18 13.14 4.62
N TYR A 35 12.54 13.31 5.90
CA TYR A 35 13.09 12.20 6.70
C TYR A 35 12.03 11.47 7.51
N ALA A 36 10.78 11.91 7.45
CA ALA A 36 9.69 11.28 8.18
C ALA A 36 8.93 10.33 7.27
N GLY A 37 8.46 9.23 7.83
CA GLY A 37 7.67 8.27 7.08
C GLY A 37 6.67 7.58 7.98
N GLY A 38 5.58 7.11 7.40
CA GLY A 38 4.55 6.38 8.14
C GLY A 38 3.94 5.30 7.28
N LEU A 39 3.56 4.20 7.92
CA LEU A 39 2.96 3.06 7.27
C LEU A 39 1.66 2.70 7.97
N THR A 40 0.61 2.47 7.19
CA THR A 40 -0.67 2.03 7.72
C THR A 40 -1.34 1.11 6.71
N ALA A 41 -2.29 0.30 7.17
CA ALA A 41 -3.09 -0.49 6.25
C ALA A 41 -3.95 0.47 5.40
N LEU A 42 -4.05 0.16 4.11
CA LEU A 42 -4.90 0.93 3.20
C LEU A 42 -6.33 0.46 3.40
N LEU A 43 -7.20 1.38 3.79
CA LEU A 43 -8.58 1.05 4.10
C LEU A 43 -9.51 1.46 2.97
N ASP A 44 -10.58 0.69 2.79
CA ASP A 44 -11.63 1.04 1.85
C ASP A 44 -12.62 2.02 2.52
N LYS A 45 -13.69 2.35 1.81
CA LYS A 45 -14.67 3.32 2.31
C LYS A 45 -15.39 2.86 3.56
N ASP A 46 -15.37 1.56 3.85
CA ASP A 46 -16.04 0.98 5.01
C ASP A 46 -15.08 0.75 6.17
N GLY A 47 -13.82 1.21 6.04
CA GLY A 47 -12.82 1.07 7.07
C GLY A 47 -12.18 -0.30 7.14
N LYS A 48 -12.32 -1.10 6.10
CA LYS A 48 -11.73 -2.43 6.03
C LYS A 48 -10.47 -2.41 5.16
N PRO A 49 -9.47 -3.25 5.46
CA PRO A 49 -8.27 -3.29 4.62
C PRO A 49 -8.61 -3.66 3.18
N VAL A 50 -7.97 -2.97 2.24
CA VAL A 50 -8.06 -3.31 0.82
C VAL A 50 -7.28 -4.59 0.59
N ILE A 51 -7.91 -5.58 -0.03
CA ILE A 51 -7.31 -6.89 -0.25
C ILE A 51 -7.13 -7.12 -1.74
N THR A 52 -5.97 -7.62 -2.12
CA THR A 52 -5.67 -7.99 -3.50
C THR A 52 -5.85 -9.50 -3.64
N TYR A 53 -6.75 -9.91 -4.53
CA TYR A 53 -7.02 -11.32 -4.79
C TYR A 53 -6.53 -11.69 -6.18
N ASN A 54 -5.69 -12.73 -6.26
CA ASN A 54 -5.23 -13.27 -7.54
C ASN A 54 -4.65 -12.19 -8.45
N GLY A 55 -3.93 -11.22 -7.86
CA GLY A 55 -3.30 -10.15 -8.59
C GLY A 55 -4.22 -8.99 -8.94
N LYS A 56 -5.46 -9.00 -8.46
CA LYS A 56 -6.42 -7.91 -8.71
C LYS A 56 -6.70 -7.15 -7.42
N GLU A 57 -6.69 -5.83 -7.53
CA GLU A 57 -6.94 -4.97 -6.37
C GLU A 57 -8.43 -4.70 -6.21
N GLU A 58 -8.85 -4.63 -4.94
CA GLU A 58 -10.21 -4.32 -4.54
C GLU A 58 -10.31 -2.86 -4.10
N LEU A 59 -9.88 -1.96 -4.96
CA LEU A 59 -9.91 -0.51 -4.66
C LEU A 59 -11.25 0.14 -4.97
#